data_60e93699d2e61c9a9430e48e9727a140
#
_entry.id   60e93699d2e61c9a9430e48e9727a140
#
_cell.length_a   1.000
_cell.length_b   1.000
_cell.length_c   1.000
_cell.angle_alpha   90.00
_cell.angle_beta   90.00
_cell.angle_gamma   90.00
#
_symmetry.space_group_name_H-M   'P 1'
#
loop_
_entity.id
_entity.type
_entity.pdbx_description
1 polymer ?
#
loop_
_entity_poly.entity_id
_entity_poly.type
_entity_poly.pdbx_seq_one_letter_code
_entity_poly.pdbx_strand_id
1 'polypeptide(L)'
;MKKEKTSPEKKSSDKHRGLGRKLGHSALSMTLTIVVIAAVVLANVVVTMFFDRYPLTVDMTGDNRYTISEQSLEYVRKIAADVKVTVFADEKTFENFNYPYNKQASELLKNYCRENHKISYRFVDMDSNPDIVRSYSDIKDMDIVFETETEIDGKKLSRTRKIGVSDLVNFNEQLVEGLSNSGFTIESYARKNLDGSQAMFIQYFASYISSSNAESAFTSALMTVTDPKPVYVTFLTGRNELGDLAYMKTLLEANGYNVNTVDITKDDIPEDTDIAVIGAPQTDYMQPDIDKLEKYMDNGGRQGKQIVCFSHAAQGETPLLDKLLAKYGLKVGEGIVCENREDRYYNQPYYTLSTDISEYLLSEMDVTSPSLLIAQSRPVETVETGNASLDIYKLCTSSDSGFTAETQALVNGETKVLKNEKQCYAALSIDQSTGSGIALFGTSSIAEDQFMAYGQYANKDMMLTLFGKMTGKSPEIKIEPKVIAAKGFEITEAQKKTLKWIFVLGVPLVVAAVGIFITVRRKRR
;
A
#
# COMPACT_ATOMS: atom_id res chain seq x y z
N MET A 1 -71.03 7.29 105.23
CA MET A 1 -69.63 7.03 105.02
C MET A 1 -69.52 6.06 103.89
N LYS A 2 -69.39 6.56 102.72
CA LYS A 2 -69.46 5.79 101.48
C LYS A 2 -68.06 5.67 100.87
N LYS A 3 -67.66 4.45 100.56
CA LYS A 3 -66.49 4.14 99.78
C LYS A 3 -66.87 4.20 98.29
N GLU A 4 -66.21 5.00 97.55
CA GLU A 4 -66.27 5.03 96.08
C GLU A 4 -65.32 4.03 95.45
N LYS A 5 -65.83 3.20 94.54
CA LYS A 5 -65.09 2.24 93.74
C LYS A 5 -64.64 2.93 92.42
N THR A 6 -63.41 3.04 92.22
CA THR A 6 -62.84 3.43 90.88
C THR A 6 -62.58 2.19 90.05
N SER A 7 -63.11 2.13 88.83
CA SER A 7 -62.86 1.11 87.83
C SER A 7 -61.53 1.32 87.13
N PRO A 8 -60.82 0.28 86.66
CA PRO A 8 -59.57 0.45 85.90
C PRO A 8 -59.86 0.63 84.43
N GLU A 9 -59.23 1.67 83.86
CA GLU A 9 -59.18 1.93 82.44
C GLU A 9 -58.45 0.83 81.68
N LYS A 10 -59.04 0.38 80.53
CA LYS A 10 -58.45 -0.48 79.53
C LYS A 10 -57.43 0.31 78.68
N LYS A 11 -56.14 0.14 78.94
CA LYS A 11 -55.07 0.49 77.99
C LYS A 11 -54.59 -0.78 77.27
N SER A 12 -55.11 -1.11 76.12
CA SER A 12 -54.44 -2.00 75.17
C SER A 12 -55.17 -2.02 73.84
N SER A 13 -54.70 -1.31 72.82
CA SER A 13 -54.84 -1.74 71.42
C SER A 13 -54.04 -0.89 70.39
N ASP A 14 -53.23 0.11 70.77
CA ASP A 14 -52.57 0.96 69.81
C ASP A 14 -51.11 0.55 69.46
N LYS A 15 -50.50 -0.42 70.10
CA LYS A 15 -49.14 -0.84 69.82
C LYS A 15 -49.00 -1.73 68.59
N HIS A 16 -50.02 -2.43 68.11
CA HIS A 16 -49.92 -3.35 66.98
C HIS A 16 -50.20 -2.72 65.64
N ARG A 17 -50.86 -1.54 65.52
CA ARG A 17 -51.09 -0.84 64.28
C ARG A 17 -49.85 -0.07 63.75
N GLY A 18 -48.92 0.30 64.61
CA GLY A 18 -47.68 1.00 64.27
C GLY A 18 -46.58 0.07 63.67
N LEU A 19 -46.56 -1.21 64.14
CA LEU A 19 -45.55 -2.16 63.63
C LEU A 19 -45.82 -2.64 62.22
N GLY A 20 -47.08 -2.91 61.86
CA GLY A 20 -47.45 -3.33 60.48
C GLY A 20 -47.20 -2.27 59.43
N ARG A 21 -47.45 -0.99 59.78
CA ARG A 21 -47.10 0.11 58.87
C ARG A 21 -45.60 0.33 58.68
N LYS A 22 -44.78 0.18 59.72
CA LYS A 22 -43.31 0.27 59.63
C LYS A 22 -42.70 -0.90 58.86
N LEU A 23 -43.23 -2.14 59.07
CA LEU A 23 -42.81 -3.30 58.26
C LEU A 23 -43.21 -3.20 56.78
N GLY A 24 -44.43 -2.69 56.51
CA GLY A 24 -44.86 -2.48 55.11
C GLY A 24 -44.01 -1.43 54.37
N HIS A 25 -43.62 -0.33 55.00
CA HIS A 25 -42.75 0.68 54.40
C HIS A 25 -41.32 0.15 54.29
N SER A 26 -40.83 -0.68 55.20
CA SER A 26 -39.49 -1.31 55.06
C SER A 26 -39.47 -2.35 53.96
N ALA A 27 -40.51 -3.19 53.85
CA ALA A 27 -40.64 -4.15 52.75
C ALA A 27 -40.74 -3.45 51.36
N LEU A 28 -41.55 -2.40 51.25
CA LEU A 28 -41.68 -1.61 50.01
C LEU A 28 -40.34 -0.93 49.62
N SER A 29 -39.59 -0.41 50.60
CA SER A 29 -38.27 0.17 50.38
C SER A 29 -37.26 -0.86 49.91
N MET A 30 -37.29 -2.07 50.49
CA MET A 30 -36.40 -3.15 50.10
C MET A 30 -36.72 -3.66 48.70
N THR A 31 -38.00 -3.83 48.36
CA THR A 31 -38.43 -4.19 46.99
C THR A 31 -38.04 -3.13 45.99
N LEU A 32 -38.22 -1.84 46.29
CA LEU A 32 -37.80 -0.75 45.38
C LEU A 32 -36.29 -0.74 45.19
N THR A 33 -35.51 -1.00 46.24
CA THR A 33 -34.04 -1.08 46.12
C THR A 33 -33.62 -2.25 45.24
N ILE A 34 -34.24 -3.42 45.38
CA ILE A 34 -33.99 -4.59 44.53
C ILE A 34 -34.33 -4.28 43.06
N VAL A 35 -35.47 -3.64 42.82
CA VAL A 35 -35.88 -3.24 41.44
C VAL A 35 -34.90 -2.25 40.84
N VAL A 36 -34.40 -1.29 41.63
CA VAL A 36 -33.38 -0.32 41.13
C VAL A 36 -32.06 -1.04 40.84
N ILE A 37 -31.62 -1.93 41.71
CA ILE A 37 -30.39 -2.72 41.45
C ILE A 37 -30.57 -3.58 40.21
N ALA A 38 -31.70 -4.28 40.06
CA ALA A 38 -31.99 -5.07 38.88
C ALA A 38 -32.01 -4.21 37.58
N ALA A 39 -32.62 -3.01 37.63
CA ALA A 39 -32.65 -2.08 36.53
C ALA A 39 -31.23 -1.58 36.15
N VAL A 40 -30.37 -1.30 37.14
CA VAL A 40 -28.97 -0.88 36.88
C VAL A 40 -28.16 -2.03 36.29
N VAL A 41 -28.34 -3.26 36.79
CA VAL A 41 -27.67 -4.44 36.22
C VAL A 41 -28.14 -4.67 34.80
N LEU A 42 -29.45 -4.59 34.54
CA LEU A 42 -30.00 -4.74 33.18
C LEU A 42 -29.50 -3.66 32.24
N ALA A 43 -29.48 -2.40 32.67
CA ALA A 43 -28.92 -1.29 31.90
C ALA A 43 -27.44 -1.51 31.61
N ASN A 44 -26.66 -1.98 32.57
CA ASN A 44 -25.26 -2.30 32.38
C ASN A 44 -25.05 -3.43 31.33
N VAL A 45 -25.84 -4.49 31.42
CA VAL A 45 -25.82 -5.60 30.46
C VAL A 45 -26.17 -5.10 29.04
N VAL A 46 -27.23 -4.29 28.91
CA VAL A 46 -27.64 -3.70 27.63
C VAL A 46 -26.57 -2.78 27.09
N VAL A 47 -25.98 -1.94 27.93
CA VAL A 47 -24.87 -1.04 27.54
C VAL A 47 -23.65 -1.85 27.13
N THR A 48 -23.27 -2.89 27.84
CA THR A 48 -22.18 -3.78 27.50
C THR A 48 -22.43 -4.46 26.15
N MET A 49 -23.61 -5.08 25.96
CA MET A 49 -24.01 -5.70 24.70
C MET A 49 -24.02 -4.70 23.53
N PHE A 50 -24.42 -3.45 23.78
CA PHE A 50 -24.41 -2.40 22.77
C PHE A 50 -22.98 -2.02 22.38
N PHE A 51 -22.09 -1.83 23.36
CA PHE A 51 -20.67 -1.51 23.09
C PHE A 51 -19.88 -2.70 22.55
N ASP A 52 -20.23 -3.94 22.88
CA ASP A 52 -19.64 -5.12 22.25
C ASP A 52 -20.03 -5.22 20.77
N ARG A 53 -21.26 -4.82 20.44
CA ARG A 53 -21.75 -4.82 19.04
C ARG A 53 -21.37 -3.56 18.26
N TYR A 54 -21.24 -2.43 18.94
CA TYR A 54 -20.89 -1.12 18.39
C TYR A 54 -19.79 -0.50 19.28
N PRO A 55 -18.56 -1.00 19.19
CA PRO A 55 -17.48 -0.46 20.00
C PRO A 55 -17.22 1.00 19.61
N LEU A 56 -17.45 1.91 20.55
CA LEU A 56 -17.03 3.31 20.44
C LEU A 56 -15.50 3.34 20.61
N THR A 57 -14.79 3.05 19.52
CA THR A 57 -13.33 3.23 19.49
C THR A 57 -13.05 4.68 19.07
N VAL A 58 -12.68 5.50 20.01
CA VAL A 58 -12.14 6.83 19.74
C VAL A 58 -10.62 6.70 19.70
N ASP A 59 -10.03 7.00 18.56
CA ASP A 59 -8.58 7.08 18.45
C ASP A 59 -8.12 8.28 19.28
N MET A 60 -7.55 8.00 20.46
CA MET A 60 -7.03 9.01 21.38
C MET A 60 -5.54 9.27 21.15
N THR A 61 -4.95 8.71 20.10
CA THR A 61 -3.57 8.99 19.72
C THR A 61 -3.52 10.37 19.04
N GLY A 62 -2.53 11.19 19.40
CA GLY A 62 -2.42 12.57 18.87
C GLY A 62 -2.14 12.64 17.36
N ASP A 63 -1.84 11.51 16.74
CA ASP A 63 -1.47 11.32 15.33
C ASP A 63 -2.48 10.47 14.54
N ASN A 64 -3.66 10.18 15.12
CA ASN A 64 -4.74 9.40 14.47
C ASN A 64 -4.24 8.08 13.82
N ARG A 65 -3.30 7.40 14.48
CA ARG A 65 -2.57 6.25 13.90
C ARG A 65 -3.43 5.05 13.55
N TYR A 66 -4.59 4.91 14.17
CA TYR A 66 -5.54 3.80 13.93
C TYR A 66 -6.74 4.24 13.07
N THR A 67 -6.83 5.51 12.71
CA THR A 67 -7.91 6.06 11.89
C THR A 67 -7.58 5.83 10.41
N ILE A 68 -8.57 5.40 9.64
CA ILE A 68 -8.45 5.28 8.18
C ILE A 68 -8.69 6.68 7.56
N SER A 69 -7.92 7.05 6.55
CA SER A 69 -8.09 8.31 5.82
C SER A 69 -9.43 8.35 5.08
N GLU A 70 -9.97 9.54 4.86
CA GLU A 70 -11.25 9.68 4.14
C GLU A 70 -11.17 9.13 2.72
N GLN A 71 -10.02 9.25 2.07
CA GLN A 71 -9.77 8.70 0.74
C GLN A 71 -9.91 7.17 0.71
N SER A 72 -9.27 6.49 1.67
CA SER A 72 -9.39 5.03 1.82
C SER A 72 -10.82 4.62 2.17
N LEU A 73 -11.48 5.38 3.07
CA LEU A 73 -12.86 5.11 3.48
C LEU A 73 -13.85 5.23 2.31
N GLU A 74 -13.68 6.25 1.47
CA GLU A 74 -14.53 6.44 0.30
C GLU A 74 -14.44 5.25 -0.66
N TYR A 75 -13.25 4.71 -0.88
CA TYR A 75 -13.04 3.52 -1.69
C TYR A 75 -13.66 2.28 -1.03
N VAL A 76 -13.30 2.03 0.24
CA VAL A 76 -13.72 0.84 1.00
C VAL A 76 -15.24 0.72 1.07
N ARG A 77 -15.95 1.84 1.31
CA ARG A 77 -17.42 1.86 1.37
C ARG A 77 -18.09 1.50 0.06
N LYS A 78 -17.41 1.67 -1.08
CA LYS A 78 -17.93 1.34 -2.42
C LYS A 78 -17.67 -0.11 -2.84
N ILE A 79 -16.85 -0.87 -2.12
CA ILE A 79 -16.55 -2.26 -2.46
C ILE A 79 -17.82 -3.10 -2.37
N ALA A 80 -18.21 -3.71 -3.50
CA ALA A 80 -19.39 -4.57 -3.60
C ALA A 80 -19.03 -6.08 -3.55
N ALA A 81 -17.78 -6.43 -3.86
CA ALA A 81 -17.28 -7.81 -3.85
C ALA A 81 -17.00 -8.29 -2.42
N ASP A 82 -17.20 -9.58 -2.19
CA ASP A 82 -16.78 -10.21 -0.93
C ASP A 82 -15.26 -10.40 -0.92
N VAL A 83 -14.57 -9.75 0.01
CA VAL A 83 -13.11 -9.84 0.18
C VAL A 83 -12.79 -10.58 1.47
N LYS A 84 -11.92 -11.56 1.37
CA LYS A 84 -11.42 -12.33 2.49
C LYS A 84 -9.95 -12.02 2.71
N VAL A 85 -9.60 -11.62 3.93
CA VAL A 85 -8.24 -11.34 4.32
C VAL A 85 -7.74 -12.41 5.26
N THR A 86 -6.67 -13.10 4.89
CA THR A 86 -6.05 -14.14 5.73
C THR A 86 -4.68 -13.65 6.19
N VAL A 87 -4.49 -13.51 7.51
CA VAL A 87 -3.20 -13.21 8.13
C VAL A 87 -2.58 -14.53 8.57
N PHE A 88 -1.43 -14.88 7.99
CA PHE A 88 -0.74 -16.15 8.26
C PHE A 88 0.15 -16.04 9.50
N ALA A 89 -0.48 -15.88 10.65
CA ALA A 89 0.15 -15.85 11.97
C ALA A 89 -0.89 -16.15 13.06
N ASP A 90 -0.44 -16.53 14.25
CA ASP A 90 -1.26 -16.42 15.45
C ASP A 90 -1.49 -14.94 15.80
N GLU A 91 -2.74 -14.56 16.15
CA GLU A 91 -3.11 -13.15 16.39
C GLU A 91 -2.24 -12.50 17.48
N LYS A 92 -1.98 -13.22 18.58
CA LYS A 92 -1.15 -12.69 19.68
C LYS A 92 0.31 -12.49 19.28
N THR A 93 0.82 -13.38 18.43
CA THR A 93 2.18 -13.29 17.89
C THR A 93 2.28 -12.11 16.93
N PHE A 94 1.31 -11.94 16.04
CA PHE A 94 1.25 -10.83 15.10
C PHE A 94 1.12 -9.47 15.81
N GLU A 95 0.25 -9.39 16.82
CA GLU A 95 0.02 -8.17 17.62
C GLU A 95 1.02 -7.96 18.76
N ASN A 96 2.14 -8.66 18.75
CA ASN A 96 3.15 -8.53 19.79
C ASN A 96 3.60 -7.06 19.95
N PHE A 97 3.73 -6.62 21.21
CA PHE A 97 4.11 -5.24 21.50
C PHE A 97 5.48 -4.84 20.94
N ASN A 98 6.36 -5.81 20.68
CA ASN A 98 7.65 -5.59 20.03
C ASN A 98 7.51 -5.24 18.54
N TYR A 99 6.31 -5.42 17.97
CA TYR A 99 5.98 -5.15 16.58
C TYR A 99 4.82 -4.14 16.46
N PRO A 100 5.02 -2.87 16.85
CA PRO A 100 3.93 -1.90 16.96
C PRO A 100 3.23 -1.63 15.61
N TYR A 101 3.94 -1.79 14.51
CA TYR A 101 3.39 -1.64 13.16
C TYR A 101 2.44 -2.78 12.80
N ASN A 102 2.76 -4.02 13.20
CA ASN A 102 1.87 -5.16 13.01
C ASN A 102 0.57 -5.01 13.80
N LYS A 103 0.68 -4.53 15.05
CA LYS A 103 -0.49 -4.22 15.85
C LYS A 103 -1.36 -3.14 15.22
N GLN A 104 -0.74 -2.09 14.68
CA GLN A 104 -1.48 -1.07 13.93
C GLN A 104 -2.15 -1.67 12.69
N ALA A 105 -1.45 -2.50 11.92
CA ALA A 105 -2.00 -3.18 10.77
C ALA A 105 -3.22 -4.04 11.13
N SER A 106 -3.17 -4.80 12.23
CA SER A 106 -4.31 -5.57 12.75
C SER A 106 -5.51 -4.67 13.08
N GLU A 107 -5.29 -3.56 13.79
CA GLU A 107 -6.37 -2.62 14.13
C GLU A 107 -6.96 -1.93 12.89
N LEU A 108 -6.13 -1.59 11.88
CA LEU A 108 -6.62 -1.08 10.61
C LEU A 108 -7.49 -2.11 9.89
N LEU A 109 -7.09 -3.38 9.82
CA LEU A 109 -7.92 -4.45 9.23
C LEU A 109 -9.28 -4.55 9.93
N LYS A 110 -9.30 -4.51 11.27
CA LYS A 110 -10.53 -4.50 12.05
C LYS A 110 -11.41 -3.30 11.69
N ASN A 111 -10.81 -2.14 11.48
CA ASN A 111 -11.53 -0.92 11.07
C ASN A 111 -12.08 -1.04 9.64
N TYR A 112 -11.32 -1.56 8.68
CA TYR A 112 -11.81 -1.82 7.32
C TYR A 112 -13.05 -2.74 7.33
N CYS A 113 -13.01 -3.82 8.11
CA CYS A 113 -14.15 -4.74 8.25
C CYS A 113 -15.38 -4.11 8.92
N ARG A 114 -15.20 -3.10 9.79
CA ARG A 114 -16.32 -2.34 10.38
C ARG A 114 -16.96 -1.40 9.37
N GLU A 115 -16.14 -0.74 8.55
CA GLU A 115 -16.63 0.19 7.52
C GLU A 115 -17.36 -0.52 6.38
N ASN A 116 -16.92 -1.75 6.04
CA ASN A 116 -17.59 -2.54 5.01
C ASN A 116 -17.62 -4.03 5.38
N HIS A 117 -18.82 -4.54 5.65
CA HIS A 117 -19.05 -5.96 6.02
C HIS A 117 -18.77 -6.96 4.88
N LYS A 118 -18.51 -6.50 3.67
CA LYS A 118 -18.00 -7.31 2.56
C LYS A 118 -16.55 -7.72 2.73
N ILE A 119 -15.83 -7.02 3.60
CA ILE A 119 -14.45 -7.35 3.95
C ILE A 119 -14.47 -8.16 5.23
N SER A 120 -13.87 -9.34 5.19
CA SER A 120 -13.72 -10.22 6.36
C SER A 120 -12.25 -10.57 6.57
N TYR A 121 -11.82 -10.80 7.81
CA TYR A 121 -10.45 -11.21 8.12
C TYR A 121 -10.41 -12.40 9.06
N ARG A 122 -9.31 -13.14 9.00
CA ARG A 122 -8.99 -14.22 9.92
C ARG A 122 -7.48 -14.34 10.13
N PHE A 123 -7.10 -14.83 11.29
CA PHE A 123 -5.74 -15.27 11.57
C PHE A 123 -5.63 -16.78 11.37
N VAL A 124 -4.54 -17.23 10.80
CA VAL A 124 -4.25 -18.65 10.53
C VAL A 124 -2.84 -18.94 11.01
N ASP A 125 -2.74 -19.64 12.12
CA ASP A 125 -1.46 -20.20 12.59
C ASP A 125 -1.01 -21.28 11.59
N MET A 126 0.15 -21.07 10.98
CA MET A 126 0.67 -21.92 9.89
C MET A 126 0.99 -23.33 10.37
N ASP A 127 1.52 -23.48 11.58
CA ASP A 127 1.87 -24.78 12.16
C ASP A 127 0.63 -25.63 12.46
N SER A 128 -0.43 -24.97 12.91
CA SER A 128 -1.69 -25.62 13.25
C SER A 128 -2.61 -25.87 12.06
N ASN A 129 -2.37 -25.21 10.91
CA ASN A 129 -3.24 -25.26 9.72
C ASN A 129 -2.48 -25.53 8.41
N PRO A 130 -1.66 -26.59 8.30
CA PRO A 130 -0.82 -26.83 7.13
C PRO A 130 -1.61 -27.03 5.83
N ASP A 131 -2.85 -27.49 5.91
CA ASP A 131 -3.70 -27.70 4.72
C ASP A 131 -4.14 -26.37 4.10
N ILE A 132 -4.42 -25.36 4.94
CA ILE A 132 -4.73 -24.00 4.46
C ILE A 132 -3.48 -23.41 3.79
N VAL A 133 -2.32 -23.53 4.44
CA VAL A 133 -1.05 -23.01 3.90
C VAL A 133 -0.73 -23.59 2.52
N ARG A 134 -0.93 -24.91 2.34
CA ARG A 134 -0.69 -25.57 1.05
C ARG A 134 -1.60 -25.10 -0.08
N SER A 135 -2.74 -24.50 0.22
CA SER A 135 -3.62 -23.94 -0.81
C SER A 135 -3.13 -22.62 -1.40
N TYR A 136 -2.08 -22.05 -0.84
CA TYR A 136 -1.42 -20.84 -1.33
C TYR A 136 0.02 -21.16 -1.75
N SER A 137 0.51 -20.47 -2.78
CA SER A 137 1.89 -20.58 -3.21
C SER A 137 2.76 -19.54 -2.49
N ASP A 138 3.95 -19.95 -2.05
CA ASP A 138 4.99 -19.07 -1.50
C ASP A 138 4.52 -18.17 -0.34
N ILE A 139 3.82 -18.75 0.64
CA ILE A 139 3.38 -18.07 1.86
C ILE A 139 4.45 -18.19 2.94
N LYS A 140 4.71 -17.08 3.61
CA LYS A 140 5.59 -16.96 4.76
C LYS A 140 4.81 -16.57 6.02
N ASP A 141 5.42 -16.83 7.16
CA ASP A 141 4.89 -16.36 8.45
C ASP A 141 4.71 -14.83 8.43
N MET A 142 3.59 -14.37 8.99
CA MET A 142 3.12 -12.96 9.00
C MET A 142 2.71 -12.37 7.64
N ASP A 143 2.68 -13.14 6.55
CA ASP A 143 2.08 -12.69 5.30
C ASP A 143 0.57 -12.43 5.46
N ILE A 144 0.07 -11.43 4.74
CA ILE A 144 -1.35 -11.08 4.69
C ILE A 144 -1.83 -11.25 3.26
N VAL A 145 -2.84 -12.09 3.06
CA VAL A 145 -3.40 -12.35 1.72
C VAL A 145 -4.81 -11.81 1.64
N PHE A 146 -5.02 -10.91 0.70
CA PHE A 146 -6.33 -10.43 0.26
C PHE A 146 -6.80 -11.29 -0.89
N GLU A 147 -8.01 -11.81 -0.81
CA GLU A 147 -8.59 -12.64 -1.86
C GLU A 147 -10.05 -12.29 -2.11
N THR A 148 -10.47 -12.35 -3.37
CA THR A 148 -11.87 -12.27 -3.77
C THR A 148 -12.17 -13.27 -4.86
N GLU A 149 -13.39 -13.80 -4.86
CA GLU A 149 -13.94 -14.57 -5.97
C GLU A 149 -15.01 -13.72 -6.64
N THR A 150 -14.78 -13.38 -7.89
CA THR A 150 -15.76 -12.64 -8.71
C THR A 150 -16.14 -13.47 -9.92
N GLU A 151 -17.34 -13.26 -10.43
CA GLU A 151 -17.78 -13.86 -11.69
C GLU A 151 -17.81 -12.75 -12.74
N ILE A 152 -16.97 -12.88 -13.77
CA ILE A 152 -16.92 -11.98 -14.92
C ILE A 152 -17.20 -12.81 -16.16
N ASP A 153 -18.21 -12.42 -16.94
CA ASP A 153 -18.63 -13.10 -18.18
C ASP A 153 -18.89 -14.60 -17.99
N GLY A 154 -19.45 -15.01 -16.84
CA GLY A 154 -19.75 -16.40 -16.51
C GLY A 154 -18.54 -17.25 -16.11
N LYS A 155 -17.36 -16.65 -15.96
CA LYS A 155 -16.17 -17.31 -15.45
C LYS A 155 -15.90 -16.86 -14.00
N LYS A 156 -15.72 -17.82 -13.11
CA LYS A 156 -15.22 -17.53 -11.76
C LYS A 156 -13.75 -17.13 -11.86
N LEU A 157 -13.45 -15.93 -11.42
CA LEU A 157 -12.10 -15.40 -11.33
C LEU A 157 -11.75 -15.23 -9.85
N SER A 158 -10.73 -15.94 -9.42
CA SER A 158 -10.12 -15.73 -8.09
C SER A 158 -8.96 -14.76 -8.24
N ARG A 159 -8.94 -13.72 -7.43
CA ARG A 159 -7.86 -12.74 -7.38
C ARG A 159 -7.26 -12.72 -5.99
N THR A 160 -5.95 -12.71 -5.95
CA THR A 160 -5.20 -12.68 -4.70
C THR A 160 -4.13 -11.60 -4.74
N ARG A 161 -3.94 -10.92 -3.61
CA ARG A 161 -2.82 -10.02 -3.38
C ARG A 161 -2.18 -10.36 -2.05
N LYS A 162 -0.89 -10.64 -2.07
CA LYS A 162 -0.07 -10.90 -0.90
C LYS A 162 0.65 -9.63 -0.47
N ILE A 163 0.67 -9.37 0.83
CA ILE A 163 1.41 -8.29 1.49
C ILE A 163 2.32 -8.94 2.52
N GLY A 164 3.61 -8.65 2.45
CA GLY A 164 4.59 -9.01 3.46
C GLY A 164 4.73 -7.94 4.55
N VAL A 165 5.50 -8.24 5.58
CA VAL A 165 5.75 -7.27 6.67
C VAL A 165 6.52 -6.05 6.18
N SER A 166 7.40 -6.19 5.19
CA SER A 166 8.12 -5.09 4.56
C SER A 166 7.18 -4.05 3.94
N ASP A 167 6.04 -4.50 3.40
CA ASP A 167 5.07 -3.62 2.75
C ASP A 167 4.26 -2.78 3.76
N LEU A 168 4.25 -3.20 5.03
CA LEU A 168 3.52 -2.50 6.10
C LEU A 168 4.25 -1.27 6.65
N VAL A 169 5.51 -1.04 6.25
CA VAL A 169 6.37 -0.01 6.83
C VAL A 169 7.17 0.72 5.76
N ASN A 170 7.53 1.97 6.05
CA ASN A 170 8.53 2.71 5.30
C ASN A 170 9.83 2.78 6.11
N PHE A 171 10.95 2.71 5.44
CA PHE A 171 12.26 2.80 6.05
C PHE A 171 12.83 4.22 5.94
N ASN A 172 13.77 4.56 6.80
CA ASN A 172 14.43 5.86 6.73
C ASN A 172 15.40 5.92 5.53
N GLU A 173 15.61 7.13 5.03
CA GLU A 173 16.45 7.37 3.85
C GLU A 173 17.89 6.88 4.04
N GLN A 174 18.45 6.97 5.25
CA GLN A 174 19.82 6.55 5.55
C GLN A 174 20.04 5.05 5.31
N LEU A 175 19.06 4.21 5.68
CA LEU A 175 19.14 2.78 5.40
C LEU A 175 19.01 2.50 3.91
N VAL A 176 18.01 3.10 3.27
CA VAL A 176 17.74 2.91 1.83
C VAL A 176 18.97 3.32 1.02
N GLU A 177 19.53 4.49 1.31
CA GLU A 177 20.74 5.01 0.66
C GLU A 177 21.98 4.14 0.95
N GLY A 178 22.17 3.72 2.21
CA GLY A 178 23.28 2.87 2.60
C GLY A 178 23.26 1.50 1.93
N LEU A 179 22.09 0.88 1.81
CA LEU A 179 21.91 -0.38 1.09
C LEU A 179 22.08 -0.19 -0.42
N SER A 180 21.50 0.86 -0.99
CA SER A 180 21.61 1.20 -2.41
C SER A 180 23.06 1.43 -2.82
N ASN A 181 23.83 2.17 -2.01
CA ASN A 181 25.29 2.36 -2.22
C ASN A 181 26.08 1.05 -2.17
N SER A 182 25.53 0.03 -1.52
CA SER A 182 26.09 -1.34 -1.45
C SER A 182 25.52 -2.28 -2.52
N GLY A 183 24.66 -1.80 -3.41
CA GLY A 183 24.02 -2.57 -4.47
C GLY A 183 22.87 -3.47 -3.99
N PHE A 184 22.22 -3.11 -2.88
CA PHE A 184 21.08 -3.86 -2.34
C PHE A 184 19.84 -2.98 -2.20
N THR A 185 18.66 -3.55 -2.47
CA THR A 185 17.40 -3.09 -1.90
C THR A 185 17.19 -3.73 -0.53
N ILE A 186 16.21 -3.23 0.22
CA ILE A 186 15.82 -3.82 1.52
C ILE A 186 15.39 -5.28 1.32
N GLU A 187 14.57 -5.58 0.32
CA GLU A 187 14.08 -6.92 0.00
C GLU A 187 15.23 -7.85 -0.45
N SER A 188 16.11 -7.37 -1.32
CA SER A 188 17.24 -8.18 -1.81
C SER A 188 18.23 -8.47 -0.68
N TYR A 189 18.48 -7.51 0.20
CA TYR A 189 19.30 -7.70 1.40
C TYR A 189 18.66 -8.69 2.37
N ALA A 190 17.37 -8.53 2.66
CA ALA A 190 16.62 -9.43 3.53
C ALA A 190 16.61 -10.86 3.00
N ARG A 191 16.37 -11.04 1.71
CA ARG A 191 16.38 -12.36 1.04
C ARG A 191 17.73 -13.04 1.15
N LYS A 192 18.80 -12.28 0.98
CA LYS A 192 20.17 -12.81 1.00
C LYS A 192 20.69 -13.10 2.42
N ASN A 193 20.34 -12.26 3.41
CA ASN A 193 20.98 -12.25 4.71
C ASN A 193 20.08 -12.69 5.87
N LEU A 194 18.74 -12.69 5.71
CA LEU A 194 17.78 -12.95 6.78
C LEU A 194 16.93 -14.21 6.54
N ASP A 195 17.33 -15.04 5.59
CA ASP A 195 16.70 -16.35 5.31
C ASP A 195 15.18 -16.30 5.06
N GLY A 196 14.67 -15.10 4.70
CA GLY A 196 13.27 -14.85 4.42
C GLY A 196 12.35 -14.84 5.64
N SER A 197 12.87 -14.91 6.86
CA SER A 197 12.07 -14.82 8.08
C SER A 197 11.56 -13.40 8.32
N GLN A 198 10.22 -13.22 8.34
CA GLN A 198 9.58 -11.93 8.60
C GLN A 198 9.87 -11.41 10.02
N ALA A 199 9.91 -12.31 11.00
CA ALA A 199 10.25 -11.95 12.38
C ALA A 199 11.70 -11.44 12.50
N MET A 200 12.65 -12.08 11.84
CA MET A 200 14.04 -11.61 11.76
C MET A 200 14.14 -10.29 11.00
N PHE A 201 13.36 -10.13 9.93
CA PHE A 201 13.27 -8.88 9.17
C PHE A 201 12.88 -7.71 10.08
N ILE A 202 11.77 -7.84 10.81
CA ILE A 202 11.30 -6.81 11.74
C ILE A 202 12.38 -6.51 12.80
N GLN A 203 12.96 -7.54 13.41
CA GLN A 203 13.95 -7.38 14.47
C GLN A 203 15.21 -6.66 13.96
N TYR A 204 15.66 -6.98 12.76
CA TYR A 204 16.87 -6.40 12.19
C TYR A 204 16.65 -4.94 11.77
N PHE A 205 15.52 -4.64 11.13
CA PHE A 205 15.24 -3.34 10.57
C PHE A 205 14.42 -2.40 11.48
N ALA A 206 14.03 -2.83 12.68
CA ALA A 206 13.15 -2.06 13.58
C ALA A 206 13.61 -0.61 13.82
N SER A 207 14.92 -0.39 13.98
CA SER A 207 15.48 0.94 14.22
C SER A 207 15.51 1.86 12.99
N TYR A 208 15.27 1.30 11.82
CA TYR A 208 15.29 2.02 10.55
C TYR A 208 13.89 2.31 10.00
N ILE A 209 12.84 1.81 10.67
CA ILE A 209 11.47 2.08 10.25
C ILE A 209 11.13 3.54 10.59
N SER A 210 10.71 4.30 9.59
CA SER A 210 10.36 5.72 9.72
C SER A 210 8.86 5.94 9.93
N SER A 211 8.03 5.14 9.28
CA SER A 211 6.56 5.29 9.32
C SER A 211 5.84 4.00 8.97
N SER A 212 4.54 3.97 9.25
CA SER A 212 3.65 2.90 8.81
C SER A 212 3.16 3.15 7.39
N ASN A 213 3.16 2.11 6.59
CA ASN A 213 2.57 2.06 5.25
C ASN A 213 1.34 1.14 5.19
N ALA A 214 0.89 0.59 6.32
CA ALA A 214 -0.14 -0.45 6.35
C ALA A 214 -1.46 -0.02 5.69
N GLU A 215 -1.89 1.23 5.87
CA GLU A 215 -3.10 1.75 5.24
C GLU A 215 -2.99 1.78 3.71
N SER A 216 -1.87 2.27 3.19
CA SER A 216 -1.60 2.30 1.75
C SER A 216 -1.57 0.88 1.18
N ALA A 217 -0.82 -0.02 1.81
CA ALA A 217 -0.70 -1.41 1.40
C ALA A 217 -2.06 -2.13 1.35
N PHE A 218 -2.91 -1.93 2.37
CA PHE A 218 -4.23 -2.57 2.43
C PHE A 218 -5.21 -1.99 1.43
N THR A 219 -5.25 -0.66 1.28
CA THR A 219 -6.13 -0.03 0.29
C THR A 219 -5.73 -0.43 -1.12
N SER A 220 -4.42 -0.45 -1.42
CA SER A 220 -3.90 -0.92 -2.70
C SER A 220 -4.24 -2.40 -2.95
N ALA A 221 -4.11 -3.27 -1.95
CA ALA A 221 -4.49 -4.66 -2.07
C ALA A 221 -5.99 -4.83 -2.35
N LEU A 222 -6.84 -4.09 -1.63
CA LEU A 222 -8.28 -4.08 -1.88
C LEU A 222 -8.58 -3.61 -3.30
N MET A 223 -7.94 -2.52 -3.76
CA MET A 223 -8.08 -2.03 -5.13
C MET A 223 -7.70 -3.10 -6.15
N THR A 224 -6.56 -3.76 -5.95
CA THR A 224 -6.08 -4.82 -6.85
C THR A 224 -7.07 -5.98 -6.98
N VAL A 225 -7.59 -6.48 -5.85
CA VAL A 225 -8.47 -7.65 -5.87
C VAL A 225 -9.92 -7.32 -6.28
N THR A 226 -10.36 -6.06 -6.12
CA THR A 226 -11.74 -5.65 -6.42
C THR A 226 -11.87 -4.80 -7.68
N ASP A 227 -10.77 -4.50 -8.39
CA ASP A 227 -10.78 -3.73 -9.63
C ASP A 227 -11.67 -4.45 -10.68
N PRO A 228 -12.71 -3.81 -11.23
CA PRO A 228 -13.53 -4.40 -12.27
C PRO A 228 -12.78 -4.57 -13.60
N LYS A 229 -11.68 -3.81 -13.80
CA LYS A 229 -10.85 -3.84 -15.01
C LYS A 229 -9.38 -3.98 -14.61
N PRO A 230 -8.94 -5.15 -14.15
CA PRO A 230 -7.56 -5.36 -13.75
C PRO A 230 -6.63 -5.13 -14.93
N VAL A 231 -5.50 -4.49 -14.68
CA VAL A 231 -4.42 -4.32 -15.65
C VAL A 231 -3.33 -5.34 -15.37
N TYR A 232 -2.94 -6.10 -16.38
CA TYR A 232 -1.91 -7.12 -16.30
C TYR A 232 -0.63 -6.66 -16.97
N VAL A 233 0.48 -6.72 -16.23
CA VAL A 233 1.82 -6.40 -16.71
C VAL A 233 2.67 -7.65 -16.66
N THR A 234 3.19 -8.07 -17.82
CA THR A 234 4.02 -9.29 -17.92
C THR A 234 5.46 -8.93 -18.26
N PHE A 235 6.37 -9.22 -17.35
CA PHE A 235 7.81 -9.08 -17.56
C PHE A 235 8.32 -10.30 -18.32
N LEU A 236 8.92 -10.05 -19.49
CA LEU A 236 9.48 -11.08 -20.32
C LEU A 236 10.93 -11.35 -19.91
N THR A 237 11.29 -12.64 -19.80
CA THR A 237 12.61 -13.13 -19.47
C THR A 237 13.07 -14.21 -20.46
N GLY A 238 14.31 -14.68 -20.32
CA GLY A 238 14.87 -15.78 -21.14
C GLY A 238 15.95 -15.33 -22.11
N ARG A 239 16.32 -14.02 -22.13
CA ARG A 239 17.37 -13.46 -22.98
C ARG A 239 18.51 -12.83 -22.19
N ASN A 240 18.73 -13.29 -20.93
CA ASN A 240 19.76 -12.78 -20.01
C ASN A 240 19.62 -11.26 -19.86
N GLU A 241 18.44 -10.80 -19.46
CA GLU A 241 18.08 -9.40 -19.32
C GLU A 241 19.06 -8.68 -18.38
N LEU A 242 19.51 -7.51 -18.83
CA LEU A 242 20.39 -6.62 -18.09
C LEU A 242 19.53 -5.65 -17.23
N GLY A 243 20.05 -5.27 -16.10
CA GLY A 243 19.35 -4.38 -15.17
C GLY A 243 18.38 -5.10 -14.22
N ASP A 244 18.29 -4.59 -13.02
CA ASP A 244 17.39 -5.14 -11.99
C ASP A 244 16.08 -4.34 -11.96
N LEU A 245 14.99 -4.95 -12.44
CA LEU A 245 13.65 -4.39 -12.45
C LEU A 245 12.76 -4.93 -11.28
N ALA A 246 13.35 -5.52 -10.23
CA ALA A 246 12.58 -6.09 -9.14
C ALA A 246 11.78 -5.03 -8.38
N TYR A 247 12.37 -3.87 -8.13
CA TYR A 247 11.67 -2.75 -7.49
C TYR A 247 10.50 -2.24 -8.36
N MET A 248 10.70 -2.14 -9.68
CA MET A 248 9.64 -1.74 -10.59
C MET A 248 8.45 -2.71 -10.55
N LYS A 249 8.70 -4.03 -10.47
CA LYS A 249 7.63 -5.03 -10.28
C LYS A 249 6.86 -4.75 -9.00
N THR A 250 7.55 -4.64 -7.87
CA THR A 250 6.96 -4.33 -6.56
C THR A 250 6.19 -3.00 -6.60
N LEU A 251 6.75 -1.98 -7.26
CA LEU A 251 6.10 -0.68 -7.41
C LEU A 251 4.78 -0.78 -8.18
N LEU A 252 4.77 -1.49 -9.31
CA LEU A 252 3.56 -1.70 -10.10
C LEU A 252 2.52 -2.50 -9.32
N GLU A 253 2.93 -3.54 -8.62
CA GLU A 253 2.06 -4.30 -7.75
C GLU A 253 1.48 -3.44 -6.62
N ALA A 254 2.31 -2.60 -5.96
CA ALA A 254 1.85 -1.67 -4.94
C ALA A 254 0.85 -0.64 -5.49
N ASN A 255 0.88 -0.38 -6.80
CA ASN A 255 -0.03 0.49 -7.53
C ASN A 255 -1.16 -0.29 -8.26
N GLY A 256 -1.54 -1.46 -7.74
CA GLY A 256 -2.73 -2.19 -8.17
C GLY A 256 -2.64 -2.83 -9.57
N TYR A 257 -1.43 -3.02 -10.10
CA TYR A 257 -1.22 -3.81 -11.31
C TYR A 257 -1.05 -5.29 -10.95
N ASN A 258 -1.55 -6.18 -11.80
CA ASN A 258 -1.29 -7.60 -11.68
C ASN A 258 0.00 -7.93 -12.44
N VAL A 259 1.08 -8.22 -11.71
CA VAL A 259 2.40 -8.41 -12.30
C VAL A 259 2.73 -9.89 -12.44
N ASN A 260 3.10 -10.29 -13.66
CA ASN A 260 3.55 -11.64 -14.00
C ASN A 260 4.97 -11.62 -14.56
N THR A 261 5.64 -12.77 -14.57
CA THR A 261 6.92 -12.97 -15.26
C THR A 261 6.83 -14.24 -16.09
N VAL A 262 7.23 -14.14 -17.36
CA VAL A 262 7.17 -15.24 -18.34
C VAL A 262 8.51 -15.38 -19.05
N ASP A 263 9.03 -16.58 -19.13
CA ASP A 263 10.17 -16.92 -19.98
C ASP A 263 9.67 -17.12 -21.42
N ILE A 264 9.83 -16.09 -22.26
CA ILE A 264 9.32 -16.08 -23.63
C ILE A 264 9.92 -17.19 -24.50
N THR A 265 11.08 -17.73 -24.11
CA THR A 265 11.69 -18.84 -24.85
C THR A 265 10.96 -20.17 -24.66
N LYS A 266 10.15 -20.28 -23.60
CA LYS A 266 9.41 -21.50 -23.23
C LYS A 266 7.91 -21.34 -23.43
N ASP A 267 7.37 -20.20 -22.97
CA ASP A 267 5.94 -19.99 -22.85
C ASP A 267 5.45 -18.87 -23.78
N ASP A 268 4.18 -18.86 -24.09
CA ASP A 268 3.51 -17.74 -24.77
C ASP A 268 3.22 -16.62 -23.78
N ILE A 269 3.11 -15.38 -24.28
CA ILE A 269 2.65 -14.23 -23.49
C ILE A 269 1.16 -14.45 -23.17
N PRO A 270 0.72 -14.34 -21.89
CA PRO A 270 -0.67 -14.52 -21.52
C PRO A 270 -1.61 -13.58 -22.30
N GLU A 271 -2.78 -14.09 -22.71
CA GLU A 271 -3.72 -13.31 -23.54
C GLU A 271 -4.28 -12.08 -22.80
N ASP A 272 -4.38 -12.14 -21.46
CA ASP A 272 -4.85 -11.06 -20.60
C ASP A 272 -3.78 -9.98 -20.34
N THR A 273 -2.51 -10.19 -20.75
CA THR A 273 -1.46 -9.17 -20.63
C THR A 273 -1.85 -7.90 -21.37
N ASP A 274 -1.83 -6.76 -20.66
CA ASP A 274 -2.05 -5.42 -21.26
C ASP A 274 -0.75 -4.75 -21.65
N ILE A 275 0.30 -4.89 -20.81
CA ILE A 275 1.65 -4.39 -21.09
C ILE A 275 2.65 -5.53 -20.97
N ALA A 276 3.42 -5.77 -22.02
CA ALA A 276 4.60 -6.64 -21.97
C ALA A 276 5.86 -5.77 -21.74
N VAL A 277 6.70 -6.16 -20.76
CA VAL A 277 7.93 -5.44 -20.40
C VAL A 277 9.14 -6.26 -20.85
N ILE A 278 10.00 -5.66 -21.69
CA ILE A 278 11.26 -6.22 -22.19
C ILE A 278 12.41 -5.53 -21.44
N GLY A 279 13.15 -6.28 -20.64
CA GLY A 279 14.13 -5.80 -19.67
C GLY A 279 15.57 -5.70 -20.21
N ALA A 280 15.84 -5.04 -21.34
CA ALA A 280 17.17 -4.91 -21.94
C ALA A 280 17.84 -6.27 -22.19
N PRO A 281 17.41 -7.05 -23.20
CA PRO A 281 17.93 -8.37 -23.49
C PRO A 281 19.41 -8.30 -23.87
N GLN A 282 20.27 -9.11 -23.24
CA GLN A 282 21.70 -9.20 -23.58
C GLN A 282 21.92 -9.88 -24.93
N THR A 283 21.06 -10.82 -25.27
CA THR A 283 21.07 -11.56 -26.53
C THR A 283 19.80 -11.30 -27.31
N ASP A 284 19.89 -11.25 -28.65
CA ASP A 284 18.72 -11.04 -29.50
C ASP A 284 17.65 -12.13 -29.32
N TYR A 285 16.44 -11.78 -29.62
CA TYR A 285 15.31 -12.70 -29.74
C TYR A 285 15.50 -13.63 -30.94
N MET A 286 14.95 -14.84 -30.87
CA MET A 286 14.84 -15.69 -32.05
C MET A 286 13.53 -15.39 -32.79
N GLN A 287 13.43 -15.81 -34.05
CA GLN A 287 12.21 -15.55 -34.83
C GLN A 287 10.94 -16.06 -34.15
N PRO A 288 10.91 -17.26 -33.52
CA PRO A 288 9.71 -17.71 -32.78
C PRO A 288 9.29 -16.80 -31.64
N ASP A 289 10.24 -16.12 -30.96
CA ASP A 289 9.91 -15.19 -29.88
C ASP A 289 9.34 -13.87 -30.43
N ILE A 290 9.91 -13.40 -31.58
CA ILE A 290 9.36 -12.24 -32.30
C ILE A 290 7.94 -12.56 -32.79
N ASP A 291 7.69 -13.76 -33.31
CA ASP A 291 6.36 -14.19 -33.73
C ASP A 291 5.36 -14.17 -32.54
N LYS A 292 5.80 -14.54 -31.30
CA LYS A 292 4.99 -14.39 -30.08
C LYS A 292 4.70 -12.93 -29.76
N LEU A 293 5.69 -12.03 -29.86
CA LEU A 293 5.50 -10.58 -29.65
C LEU A 293 4.56 -9.98 -30.71
N GLU A 294 4.70 -10.36 -31.97
CA GLU A 294 3.81 -9.89 -33.04
C GLU A 294 2.38 -10.42 -32.85
N LYS A 295 2.22 -11.70 -32.48
CA LYS A 295 0.93 -12.30 -32.12
C LYS A 295 0.28 -11.58 -30.95
N TYR A 296 1.07 -11.25 -29.92
CA TYR A 296 0.62 -10.48 -28.77
C TYR A 296 0.11 -9.08 -29.19
N MET A 297 0.88 -8.35 -29.99
CA MET A 297 0.50 -7.02 -30.49
C MET A 297 -0.72 -7.06 -31.41
N ASP A 298 -0.87 -8.10 -32.24
CA ASP A 298 -2.05 -8.31 -33.08
C ASP A 298 -3.31 -8.62 -32.27
N ASN A 299 -3.17 -9.31 -31.12
CA ASN A 299 -4.26 -9.63 -30.20
C ASN A 299 -5.49 -10.23 -30.89
N GLY A 300 -5.26 -11.13 -31.86
CA GLY A 300 -6.34 -11.74 -32.66
C GLY A 300 -7.11 -10.71 -33.51
N GLY A 301 -6.44 -9.70 -34.02
CA GLY A 301 -6.99 -8.60 -34.81
C GLY A 301 -7.66 -7.50 -34.00
N ARG A 302 -7.76 -7.64 -32.65
CA ARG A 302 -8.31 -6.60 -31.76
C ARG A 302 -7.31 -5.48 -31.47
N GLN A 303 -6.00 -5.79 -31.50
CA GLN A 303 -4.91 -4.86 -31.23
C GLN A 303 -5.00 -4.20 -29.84
N GLY A 304 -4.44 -3.00 -29.64
CA GLY A 304 -4.53 -2.24 -28.39
C GLY A 304 -3.56 -2.68 -27.30
N LYS A 305 -2.65 -3.63 -27.57
CA LYS A 305 -1.63 -4.09 -26.63
C LYS A 305 -0.43 -3.16 -26.59
N GLN A 306 0.30 -3.15 -25.48
CA GLN A 306 1.40 -2.24 -25.22
C GLN A 306 2.71 -2.99 -24.92
N ILE A 307 3.84 -2.42 -25.35
CA ILE A 307 5.18 -2.89 -24.96
C ILE A 307 5.94 -1.75 -24.30
N VAL A 308 6.62 -2.03 -23.19
CA VAL A 308 7.67 -1.18 -22.62
C VAL A 308 8.99 -1.90 -22.80
N CYS A 309 9.89 -1.33 -23.60
CA CYS A 309 11.17 -1.92 -23.95
C CYS A 309 12.31 -1.07 -23.40
N PHE A 310 13.20 -1.69 -22.67
CA PHE A 310 14.44 -1.08 -22.18
C PHE A 310 15.62 -1.56 -23.01
N SER A 311 16.60 -0.66 -23.24
CA SER A 311 17.93 -0.98 -23.72
C SER A 311 18.95 -0.87 -22.57
N HIS A 312 20.20 -1.18 -22.83
CA HIS A 312 21.31 -1.04 -21.88
C HIS A 312 22.62 -0.78 -22.62
N ALA A 313 23.55 -0.02 -22.00
CA ALA A 313 24.84 0.31 -22.60
C ALA A 313 25.67 -0.94 -22.98
N ALA A 314 25.59 -2.00 -22.20
CA ALA A 314 26.28 -3.28 -22.42
C ALA A 314 25.47 -4.29 -23.25
N GLN A 315 24.31 -3.91 -23.78
CA GLN A 315 23.49 -4.77 -24.62
C GLN A 315 24.21 -5.07 -25.95
N GLY A 316 24.16 -6.33 -26.37
CA GLY A 316 24.62 -6.75 -27.68
C GLY A 316 23.72 -6.24 -28.81
N GLU A 317 24.05 -6.62 -30.04
CA GLU A 317 23.18 -6.33 -31.20
C GLU A 317 21.89 -7.17 -31.11
N THR A 318 20.77 -6.53 -31.40
CA THR A 318 19.44 -7.14 -31.35
C THR A 318 18.65 -6.91 -32.64
N PRO A 319 19.15 -7.38 -33.79
CA PRO A 319 18.60 -7.04 -35.10
C PRO A 319 17.16 -7.48 -35.35
N LEU A 320 16.68 -8.55 -34.71
CA LEU A 320 15.28 -8.98 -34.82
C LEU A 320 14.36 -8.12 -33.95
N LEU A 321 14.77 -7.81 -32.73
CA LEU A 321 14.04 -6.87 -31.86
C LEU A 321 14.02 -5.47 -32.52
N ASP A 322 15.14 -5.00 -33.06
CA ASP A 322 15.23 -3.70 -33.72
C ASP A 322 14.28 -3.57 -34.93
N LYS A 323 14.07 -4.66 -35.68
CA LYS A 323 13.07 -4.70 -36.75
C LYS A 323 11.63 -4.55 -36.22
N LEU A 324 11.32 -5.14 -35.06
CA LEU A 324 10.02 -4.96 -34.42
C LEU A 324 9.83 -3.50 -34.00
N LEU A 325 10.83 -2.91 -33.34
CA LEU A 325 10.80 -1.51 -32.88
C LEU A 325 10.66 -0.55 -34.08
N ALA A 326 11.38 -0.82 -35.19
CA ALA A 326 11.31 -0.01 -36.39
C ALA A 326 9.93 0.03 -37.05
N LYS A 327 9.09 -1.02 -36.89
CA LYS A 327 7.68 -1.00 -37.36
C LYS A 327 6.85 0.08 -36.64
N TYR A 328 7.25 0.43 -35.40
CA TYR A 328 6.65 1.51 -34.62
C TYR A 328 7.44 2.82 -34.70
N GLY A 329 8.37 2.95 -35.67
CA GLY A 329 9.15 4.18 -35.90
C GLY A 329 10.20 4.46 -34.81
N LEU A 330 10.62 3.45 -34.06
CA LEU A 330 11.58 3.57 -32.96
C LEU A 330 12.86 2.77 -33.26
N LYS A 331 14.00 3.33 -32.82
CA LYS A 331 15.32 2.68 -32.95
C LYS A 331 16.20 3.05 -31.76
N VAL A 332 17.00 2.10 -31.30
CA VAL A 332 18.11 2.37 -30.37
C VAL A 332 19.33 2.83 -31.17
N GLY A 333 19.81 4.02 -30.88
CA GLY A 333 20.97 4.59 -31.57
C GLY A 333 22.32 4.14 -31.00
N GLU A 334 23.40 4.65 -31.55
CA GLU A 334 24.77 4.31 -31.17
C GLU A 334 25.33 5.24 -30.10
N GLY A 335 26.23 4.69 -29.25
CA GLY A 335 26.94 5.43 -28.22
C GLY A 335 26.08 5.66 -26.95
N ILE A 336 26.64 6.46 -26.06
CA ILE A 336 26.04 6.82 -24.77
C ILE A 336 25.76 8.32 -24.74
N VAL A 337 24.58 8.70 -24.28
CA VAL A 337 24.19 10.10 -24.09
C VAL A 337 24.94 10.68 -22.92
N CYS A 338 25.54 11.83 -23.13
CA CYS A 338 26.32 12.61 -22.18
C CYS A 338 25.83 14.05 -22.14
N GLU A 339 26.14 14.74 -21.05
CA GLU A 339 25.91 16.17 -20.87
C GLU A 339 27.20 16.94 -20.66
N ASN A 340 27.29 18.14 -21.25
CA ASN A 340 28.44 19.05 -21.08
C ASN A 340 28.28 19.99 -19.87
N ARG A 341 27.06 20.25 -19.43
CA ARG A 341 26.77 21.17 -18.33
C ARG A 341 26.83 20.44 -17.00
N GLU A 342 27.59 20.95 -16.04
CA GLU A 342 27.76 20.37 -14.69
C GLU A 342 26.45 20.30 -13.90
N ASP A 343 25.48 21.18 -14.17
CA ASP A 343 24.14 21.16 -13.54
C ASP A 343 23.18 20.12 -14.17
N ARG A 344 23.64 19.40 -15.20
CA ARG A 344 22.86 18.43 -15.96
C ARG A 344 23.37 17.00 -15.85
N TYR A 345 24.33 16.73 -14.98
CA TYR A 345 24.79 15.38 -14.69
C TYR A 345 25.26 15.23 -13.24
N TYR A 346 25.29 14.00 -12.75
CA TYR A 346 25.78 13.64 -11.42
C TYR A 346 27.12 12.90 -11.55
N ASN A 347 28.18 13.44 -10.99
CA ASN A 347 29.55 12.91 -10.98
C ASN A 347 30.21 12.68 -12.34
N GLN A 348 29.52 12.09 -13.32
CA GLN A 348 30.06 11.76 -14.63
C GLN A 348 29.09 12.23 -15.74
N PRO A 349 29.58 12.70 -16.89
CA PRO A 349 28.73 13.23 -17.97
C PRO A 349 27.64 12.27 -18.47
N TYR A 350 27.80 10.96 -18.27
CA TYR A 350 26.85 9.92 -18.67
C TYR A 350 25.89 9.48 -17.52
N TYR A 351 25.93 10.14 -16.36
CA TYR A 351 24.89 10.09 -15.32
C TYR A 351 24.06 11.38 -15.42
N THR A 352 23.16 11.41 -16.36
CA THR A 352 22.49 12.64 -16.77
C THR A 352 21.28 12.98 -15.90
N LEU A 353 21.03 14.27 -15.73
CA LEU A 353 19.86 14.82 -15.03
C LEU A 353 18.95 15.48 -16.07
N SER A 354 17.91 14.75 -16.48
CA SER A 354 16.93 15.28 -17.43
C SER A 354 15.81 16.02 -16.70
N THR A 355 15.61 17.29 -17.06
CA THR A 355 14.44 18.10 -16.67
C THR A 355 13.55 18.40 -17.88
N ASP A 356 13.97 18.00 -19.08
CA ASP A 356 13.22 18.18 -20.32
C ASP A 356 12.28 16.97 -20.54
N ILE A 357 11.19 16.95 -19.78
CA ILE A 357 10.16 15.91 -19.82
C ILE A 357 8.99 16.39 -20.65
N SER A 358 8.43 15.50 -21.46
CA SER A 358 7.30 15.78 -22.34
C SER A 358 6.05 16.19 -21.57
N GLU A 359 5.33 17.19 -22.13
CA GLU A 359 4.00 17.59 -21.62
C GLU A 359 3.03 16.40 -21.58
N TYR A 360 3.22 15.42 -22.45
CA TYR A 360 2.46 14.18 -22.43
C TYR A 360 2.49 13.47 -21.07
N LEU A 361 3.61 13.53 -20.35
CA LEU A 361 3.74 12.97 -18.99
C LEU A 361 3.50 14.04 -17.92
N LEU A 362 4.08 15.25 -18.08
CA LEU A 362 4.01 16.30 -17.06
C LEU A 362 2.59 16.67 -16.64
N SER A 363 1.64 16.61 -17.58
CA SER A 363 0.23 16.93 -17.30
C SER A 363 -0.42 16.04 -16.22
N GLU A 364 0.15 14.88 -15.94
CA GLU A 364 -0.38 13.92 -14.96
C GLU A 364 0.62 13.54 -13.85
N MET A 365 1.86 14.05 -13.93
CA MET A 365 2.85 13.86 -12.86
C MET A 365 2.55 14.82 -11.69
N ASP A 366 2.40 14.28 -10.49
CA ASP A 366 2.17 15.08 -9.27
C ASP A 366 3.51 15.50 -8.62
N VAL A 367 4.39 16.10 -9.42
CA VAL A 367 5.73 16.53 -8.97
C VAL A 367 6.02 17.94 -9.50
N THR A 368 6.41 18.82 -8.60
CA THR A 368 6.84 20.18 -8.96
C THR A 368 8.29 20.17 -9.45
N SER A 369 8.52 20.60 -10.68
CA SER A 369 9.87 20.67 -11.29
C SER A 369 10.60 19.31 -11.29
N PRO A 370 10.04 18.27 -11.93
CA PRO A 370 10.64 16.94 -11.90
C PRO A 370 12.03 16.91 -12.57
N SER A 371 12.92 16.12 -12.00
CA SER A 371 14.23 15.78 -12.59
C SER A 371 14.40 14.27 -12.60
N LEU A 372 14.87 13.72 -13.70
CA LEU A 372 15.12 12.28 -13.86
C LEU A 372 16.62 12.02 -13.80
N LEU A 373 17.04 11.05 -13.01
CA LEU A 373 18.41 10.54 -13.05
C LEU A 373 18.47 9.37 -14.03
N ILE A 374 19.28 9.52 -15.08
CA ILE A 374 19.39 8.57 -16.20
C ILE A 374 20.87 8.24 -16.40
N ALA A 375 21.23 6.98 -16.17
CA ALA A 375 22.62 6.54 -16.29
C ALA A 375 22.84 5.76 -17.59
N GLN A 376 23.96 6.06 -18.25
CA GLN A 376 24.49 5.31 -19.39
C GLN A 376 23.46 5.00 -20.49
N SER A 377 22.58 5.96 -20.79
CA SER A 377 21.54 5.77 -21.79
C SER A 377 22.09 5.78 -23.20
N ARG A 378 21.69 4.82 -24.01
CA ARG A 378 21.79 4.93 -25.45
C ARG A 378 20.77 5.96 -25.97
N PRO A 379 21.00 6.65 -27.08
CA PRO A 379 19.99 7.55 -27.65
C PRO A 379 18.83 6.74 -28.24
N VAL A 380 17.62 7.25 -28.13
CA VAL A 380 16.44 6.75 -28.83
C VAL A 380 16.18 7.61 -30.03
N GLU A 381 16.19 7.00 -31.20
CA GLU A 381 16.01 7.64 -32.49
C GLU A 381 14.64 7.31 -33.07
N THR A 382 14.10 8.20 -33.91
CA THR A 382 12.88 7.95 -34.67
C THR A 382 13.26 7.61 -36.12
N VAL A 383 12.54 6.63 -36.70
CA VAL A 383 12.71 6.21 -38.08
C VAL A 383 11.40 6.34 -38.87
N GLU A 384 11.48 6.68 -40.15
CA GLU A 384 10.29 6.76 -40.99
C GLU A 384 9.76 5.36 -41.30
N THR A 385 8.47 5.16 -41.10
CA THR A 385 7.81 3.86 -41.31
C THR A 385 6.84 3.84 -42.46
N GLY A 386 6.44 5.01 -42.98
CA GLY A 386 5.33 5.14 -43.92
C GLY A 386 3.93 4.94 -43.29
N ASN A 387 3.84 4.62 -42.00
CA ASN A 387 2.57 4.53 -41.28
C ASN A 387 2.18 5.90 -40.69
N ALA A 388 1.21 6.56 -41.32
CA ALA A 388 0.76 7.90 -40.96
C ALA A 388 -0.09 7.94 -39.66
N SER A 389 -0.47 6.77 -39.10
CA SER A 389 -1.23 6.69 -37.82
C SER A 389 -0.34 6.63 -36.58
N LEU A 390 0.97 6.62 -36.74
CA LEU A 390 1.90 6.63 -35.61
C LEU A 390 2.10 8.04 -35.08
N ASP A 391 1.74 8.24 -33.81
CA ASP A 391 2.12 9.41 -33.03
C ASP A 391 3.32 9.06 -32.14
N ILE A 392 4.41 9.81 -32.29
CA ILE A 392 5.64 9.57 -31.53
C ILE A 392 5.90 10.73 -30.57
N TYR A 393 5.91 10.42 -29.28
CA TYR A 393 6.19 11.32 -28.18
C TYR A 393 7.59 11.08 -27.62
N LYS A 394 8.48 12.07 -27.71
CA LYS A 394 9.77 12.04 -26.99
C LYS A 394 9.50 12.28 -25.51
N LEU A 395 9.58 11.25 -24.69
CA LEU A 395 9.17 11.30 -23.28
C LEU A 395 10.11 12.13 -22.43
N CYS A 396 11.41 12.00 -22.63
CA CYS A 396 12.44 12.82 -21.99
C CYS A 396 13.67 12.97 -22.89
N THR A 397 14.34 14.13 -22.79
CA THR A 397 15.47 14.48 -23.65
C THR A 397 16.61 15.09 -22.85
N SER A 398 17.81 15.08 -23.40
CA SER A 398 18.96 15.85 -22.91
C SER A 398 18.70 17.36 -23.02
N SER A 399 19.56 18.16 -22.41
CA SER A 399 19.63 19.59 -22.73
C SER A 399 20.15 19.82 -24.17
N ASP A 400 20.10 21.07 -24.63
CA ASP A 400 20.66 21.45 -25.94
C ASP A 400 22.18 21.25 -26.01
N SER A 401 22.86 21.08 -24.87
CA SER A 401 24.29 20.79 -24.78
C SER A 401 24.59 19.29 -24.69
N GLY A 402 23.59 18.45 -24.84
CA GLY A 402 23.74 16.99 -24.88
C GLY A 402 24.49 16.51 -26.09
N PHE A 403 25.18 15.40 -25.95
CA PHE A 403 25.91 14.75 -27.03
C PHE A 403 25.92 13.24 -26.83
N THR A 404 26.30 12.48 -27.88
CA THR A 404 26.60 11.06 -27.73
C THR A 404 28.09 10.82 -27.84
N ALA A 405 28.62 9.93 -27.01
CA ALA A 405 30.01 9.49 -27.06
C ALA A 405 30.09 7.98 -27.33
N GLU A 406 31.21 7.57 -27.97
CA GLU A 406 31.50 6.16 -28.22
C GLU A 406 31.64 5.39 -26.90
N THR A 407 30.88 4.31 -26.73
CA THR A 407 30.83 3.51 -25.48
C THR A 407 32.21 3.01 -25.08
N GLN A 408 33.00 2.46 -26.01
CA GLN A 408 34.32 1.93 -25.71
C GLN A 408 35.32 3.02 -25.28
N ALA A 409 35.22 4.22 -25.85
CA ALA A 409 36.04 5.36 -25.44
C ALA A 409 35.75 5.76 -24.00
N LEU A 410 34.44 5.84 -23.61
CA LEU A 410 34.04 6.15 -22.23
C LEU A 410 34.54 5.11 -21.22
N VAL A 411 34.51 3.82 -21.57
CA VAL A 411 35.06 2.74 -20.73
C VAL A 411 36.57 2.93 -20.51
N ASN A 412 37.29 3.45 -21.52
CA ASN A 412 38.73 3.73 -21.44
C ASN A 412 39.04 5.08 -20.75
N GLY A 413 38.02 5.82 -20.30
CA GLY A 413 38.18 7.15 -19.70
C GLY A 413 38.41 8.28 -20.73
N GLU A 414 38.11 8.03 -22.00
CA GLU A 414 38.22 8.98 -23.10
C GLU A 414 36.80 9.41 -23.54
N THR A 415 36.71 10.61 -24.12
CA THR A 415 35.46 11.11 -24.70
C THR A 415 35.61 11.28 -26.21
N LYS A 416 35.05 10.36 -26.98
CA LYS A 416 34.98 10.46 -28.43
C LYS A 416 33.54 10.73 -28.85
N VAL A 417 33.26 11.99 -29.22
CA VAL A 417 31.91 12.45 -29.58
C VAL A 417 31.49 11.84 -30.92
N LEU A 418 30.29 11.27 -30.96
CA LEU A 418 29.65 10.75 -32.18
C LEU A 418 28.68 11.77 -32.78
N LYS A 419 27.78 12.33 -31.95
CA LYS A 419 26.82 13.36 -32.32
C LYS A 419 26.82 14.46 -31.28
N ASN A 420 26.77 15.72 -31.71
CA ASN A 420 26.71 16.88 -30.80
C ASN A 420 25.41 17.64 -31.03
N GLU A 421 24.35 17.13 -30.51
CA GLU A 421 22.99 17.65 -30.61
C GLU A 421 22.13 17.10 -29.47
N LYS A 422 20.96 17.72 -29.23
CA LYS A 422 19.98 17.25 -28.23
C LYS A 422 19.57 15.80 -28.48
N GLN A 423 19.69 14.96 -27.48
CA GLN A 423 19.43 13.53 -27.54
C GLN A 423 18.09 13.16 -26.84
N CYS A 424 17.44 12.10 -27.31
CA CYS A 424 16.27 11.54 -26.69
C CYS A 424 16.66 10.32 -25.86
N TYR A 425 16.20 10.25 -24.60
CA TYR A 425 16.42 9.10 -23.70
C TYR A 425 15.31 8.06 -23.79
N ALA A 426 14.08 8.52 -24.04
CA ALA A 426 12.92 7.64 -24.14
C ALA A 426 11.87 8.23 -25.07
N ALA A 427 11.21 7.37 -25.83
CA ALA A 427 10.10 7.75 -26.72
C ALA A 427 8.96 6.73 -26.62
N LEU A 428 7.74 7.21 -26.77
CA LEU A 428 6.52 6.40 -26.88
C LEU A 428 5.94 6.58 -28.29
N SER A 429 5.73 5.49 -28.97
CA SER A 429 5.01 5.45 -30.25
C SER A 429 3.66 4.78 -30.04
N ILE A 430 2.59 5.43 -30.46
CA ILE A 430 1.23 4.92 -30.40
C ILE A 430 0.63 4.92 -31.80
N ASP A 431 0.14 3.78 -32.24
CA ASP A 431 -0.66 3.69 -33.45
C ASP A 431 -2.11 4.08 -33.11
N GLN A 432 -2.51 5.27 -33.53
CA GLN A 432 -3.86 5.83 -33.24
C GLN A 432 -4.98 5.02 -33.89
N SER A 433 -4.68 4.24 -34.93
CA SER A 433 -5.67 3.40 -35.59
C SER A 433 -6.00 2.12 -34.83
N THR A 434 -5.04 1.64 -34.04
CA THR A 434 -5.12 0.36 -33.32
C THR A 434 -5.12 0.52 -31.81
N GLY A 435 -4.63 1.66 -31.30
CA GLY A 435 -4.35 1.88 -29.88
C GLY A 435 -3.15 1.10 -29.34
N SER A 436 -2.43 0.37 -30.20
CA SER A 436 -1.22 -0.35 -29.80
C SER A 436 -0.02 0.59 -29.71
N GLY A 437 0.86 0.38 -28.73
CA GLY A 437 1.99 1.26 -28.54
C GLY A 437 3.26 0.58 -28.04
N ILE A 438 4.40 1.21 -28.30
CA ILE A 438 5.69 0.81 -27.75
C ILE A 438 6.37 2.02 -27.12
N ALA A 439 6.71 1.92 -25.84
CA ALA A 439 7.60 2.84 -25.16
C ALA A 439 9.01 2.25 -25.16
N LEU A 440 9.97 2.96 -25.76
CA LEU A 440 11.37 2.55 -25.83
C LEU A 440 12.22 3.47 -24.95
N PHE A 441 13.03 2.86 -24.09
CA PHE A 441 13.99 3.52 -23.21
C PHE A 441 15.42 3.14 -23.62
N GLY A 442 16.30 4.13 -23.76
CA GLY A 442 17.70 3.91 -24.10
C GLY A 442 18.52 3.25 -22.99
N THR A 443 17.95 3.11 -21.78
CA THR A 443 18.57 2.45 -20.64
C THR A 443 17.53 1.84 -19.72
N SER A 444 17.87 0.72 -19.07
CA SER A 444 17.09 0.15 -17.97
C SER A 444 17.29 0.90 -16.66
N SER A 445 18.38 1.67 -16.52
CA SER A 445 18.73 2.35 -15.26
C SER A 445 17.61 3.26 -14.73
N ILE A 446 16.82 3.86 -15.60
CA ILE A 446 15.69 4.72 -15.20
C ILE A 446 14.64 3.99 -14.35
N ALA A 447 14.56 2.66 -14.48
CA ALA A 447 13.60 1.78 -13.82
C ALA A 447 14.27 0.80 -12.84
N GLU A 448 15.59 0.88 -12.67
CA GLU A 448 16.34 0.02 -11.74
C GLU A 448 16.23 0.50 -10.29
N ASP A 449 16.30 -0.45 -9.37
CA ASP A 449 16.15 -0.25 -7.94
C ASP A 449 16.93 0.95 -7.39
N GLN A 450 18.23 0.98 -7.74
CA GLN A 450 19.13 2.01 -7.25
C GLN A 450 18.79 3.44 -7.71
N PHE A 451 18.07 3.61 -8.84
CA PHE A 451 17.69 4.93 -9.37
C PHE A 451 16.26 5.33 -8.99
N MET A 452 15.37 4.35 -8.83
CA MET A 452 13.98 4.60 -8.43
C MET A 452 13.82 4.82 -6.93
N ALA A 453 14.74 4.29 -6.11
CA ALA A 453 14.72 4.45 -4.67
C ALA A 453 15.12 5.87 -4.18
N TYR A 454 15.80 6.65 -5.02
CA TYR A 454 16.17 8.04 -4.67
C TYR A 454 14.94 8.96 -4.76
N GLY A 455 14.36 9.29 -3.61
CA GLY A 455 13.16 10.14 -3.51
C GLY A 455 13.30 11.57 -4.05
N GLN A 456 14.54 12.01 -4.34
CA GLN A 456 14.81 13.34 -4.93
C GLN A 456 14.60 13.37 -6.46
N TYR A 457 14.49 12.21 -7.13
CA TYR A 457 14.29 12.12 -8.57
C TYR A 457 12.89 11.57 -8.88
N ALA A 458 12.34 12.06 -9.97
CA ALA A 458 10.98 11.73 -10.40
C ALA A 458 10.90 10.45 -11.28
N ASN A 459 11.91 9.57 -11.21
CA ASN A 459 11.93 8.33 -12.00
C ASN A 459 10.69 7.45 -11.71
N LYS A 460 10.38 7.28 -10.44
CA LYS A 460 9.21 6.54 -9.98
C LYS A 460 7.90 7.12 -10.53
N ASP A 461 7.73 8.45 -10.38
CA ASP A 461 6.51 9.13 -10.82
C ASP A 461 6.35 9.06 -12.35
N MET A 462 7.46 9.22 -13.10
CA MET A 462 7.45 9.07 -14.55
C MET A 462 6.99 7.68 -14.98
N MET A 463 7.54 6.62 -14.37
CA MET A 463 7.17 5.25 -14.74
C MET A 463 5.71 4.95 -14.41
N LEU A 464 5.21 5.32 -13.22
CA LEU A 464 3.82 5.14 -12.85
C LEU A 464 2.87 5.92 -13.77
N THR A 465 3.21 7.17 -14.09
CA THR A 465 2.42 8.00 -15.02
C THR A 465 2.38 7.38 -16.41
N LEU A 466 3.52 6.89 -16.91
CA LEU A 466 3.57 6.23 -18.23
C LEU A 466 2.67 4.99 -18.27
N PHE A 467 2.79 4.10 -17.28
CA PHE A 467 1.96 2.89 -17.22
C PHE A 467 0.47 3.23 -17.09
N GLY A 468 0.13 4.24 -16.30
CA GLY A 468 -1.24 4.75 -16.18
C GLY A 468 -1.79 5.23 -17.53
N LYS A 469 -1.03 6.04 -18.25
CA LYS A 469 -1.43 6.56 -19.58
C LYS A 469 -1.56 5.47 -20.63
N MET A 470 -0.66 4.50 -20.65
CA MET A 470 -0.70 3.39 -21.61
C MET A 470 -1.90 2.46 -21.39
N THR A 471 -2.44 2.38 -20.17
CA THR A 471 -3.55 1.48 -19.81
C THR A 471 -4.86 2.19 -19.55
N GLY A 472 -4.86 3.52 -19.45
CA GLY A 472 -6.00 4.31 -19.02
C GLY A 472 -6.35 4.11 -17.55
N LYS A 473 -5.43 3.54 -16.74
CA LYS A 473 -5.60 3.41 -15.31
C LYS A 473 -5.34 4.75 -14.63
N SER A 474 -6.33 5.24 -13.89
CA SER A 474 -6.16 6.45 -13.10
C SER A 474 -5.07 6.25 -12.03
N PRO A 475 -4.29 7.28 -11.71
CA PRO A 475 -3.31 7.20 -10.63
C PRO A 475 -4.01 6.82 -9.31
N GLU A 476 -3.31 6.05 -8.49
CA GLU A 476 -3.84 5.54 -7.23
C GLU A 476 -4.12 6.62 -6.19
N ILE A 477 -4.93 6.24 -5.19
CA ILE A 477 -5.19 7.05 -4.01
C ILE A 477 -3.87 7.25 -3.27
N LYS A 478 -3.38 8.49 -3.21
CA LYS A 478 -2.18 8.84 -2.47
C LYS A 478 -2.50 8.89 -0.97
N ILE A 479 -2.07 7.86 -0.25
CA ILE A 479 -2.28 7.77 1.19
C ILE A 479 -1.00 8.21 1.88
N GLU A 480 -1.13 9.21 2.75
CA GLU A 480 0.01 9.70 3.52
C GLU A 480 0.48 8.69 4.58
N PRO A 481 1.78 8.37 4.64
CA PRO A 481 2.31 7.45 5.63
C PRO A 481 2.19 8.00 7.05
N LYS A 482 1.85 7.13 8.01
CA LYS A 482 1.66 7.52 9.41
C LYS A 482 2.92 7.23 10.23
N VAL A 483 3.50 8.25 10.83
CA VAL A 483 4.63 8.09 11.75
C VAL A 483 4.12 7.53 13.07
N ILE A 484 4.51 6.30 13.40
CA ILE A 484 4.28 5.72 14.72
C ILE A 484 5.49 6.10 15.58
N ALA A 485 5.54 7.36 16.02
CA ALA A 485 6.50 7.72 17.03
C ALA A 485 6.18 6.91 18.31
N ALA A 486 7.20 6.32 18.92
CA ALA A 486 7.11 5.73 20.26
C ALA A 486 6.97 6.83 21.34
N LYS A 487 6.14 7.84 21.10
CA LYS A 487 5.72 8.77 22.14
C LYS A 487 4.79 8.01 23.03
N GLY A 488 5.33 7.52 24.15
CA GLY A 488 4.51 7.10 25.26
C GLY A 488 3.47 8.17 25.54
N PHE A 489 2.38 7.80 26.14
CA PHE A 489 1.33 8.72 26.57
C PHE A 489 1.98 9.78 27.49
N GLU A 490 2.43 10.89 26.92
CA GLU A 490 2.97 12.03 27.67
C GLU A 490 1.79 12.79 28.30
N ILE A 491 1.23 12.18 29.34
CA ILE A 491 0.37 12.91 30.25
C ILE A 491 1.33 13.80 31.06
N THR A 492 1.25 15.09 30.87
CA THR A 492 2.01 16.05 31.71
C THR A 492 1.64 15.80 33.19
N GLU A 493 2.58 16.02 34.10
CA GLU A 493 2.32 15.85 35.54
C GLU A 493 1.11 16.68 36.02
N ALA A 494 0.84 17.82 35.35
CA ALA A 494 -0.36 18.62 35.61
C ALA A 494 -1.65 17.89 35.20
N GLN A 495 -1.66 17.26 34.02
CA GLN A 495 -2.81 16.46 33.54
C GLN A 495 -3.03 15.22 34.39
N LYS A 496 -1.97 14.53 34.80
CA LYS A 496 -2.00 13.37 35.70
C LYS A 496 -2.61 13.76 37.06
N LYS A 497 -2.21 14.89 37.61
CA LYS A 497 -2.75 15.46 38.83
C LYS A 497 -4.24 15.82 38.69
N THR A 498 -4.62 16.43 37.57
CA THR A 498 -6.02 16.80 37.26
C THR A 498 -6.90 15.55 37.10
N LEU A 499 -6.49 14.55 36.34
CA LEU A 499 -7.19 13.28 36.19
C LEU A 499 -7.36 12.57 37.55
N LYS A 500 -6.29 12.53 38.34
CA LYS A 500 -6.36 11.95 39.70
C LYS A 500 -7.44 12.63 40.56
N TRP A 501 -7.52 13.95 40.56
CA TRP A 501 -8.53 14.69 41.30
C TRP A 501 -9.95 14.51 40.78
N ILE A 502 -10.12 14.43 39.45
CA ILE A 502 -11.43 14.13 38.84
C ILE A 502 -11.94 12.75 39.27
N PHE A 503 -11.11 11.72 39.22
CA PHE A 503 -11.54 10.36 39.55
C PHE A 503 -11.62 10.11 41.07
N VAL A 504 -10.72 10.67 41.86
CA VAL A 504 -10.67 10.43 43.30
C VAL A 504 -11.67 11.29 44.09
N LEU A 505 -11.94 12.51 43.65
CA LEU A 505 -12.85 13.45 44.32
C LEU A 505 -14.09 13.79 43.48
N GLY A 506 -13.95 14.06 42.21
CA GLY A 506 -15.03 14.53 41.34
C GLY A 506 -16.14 13.49 41.20
N VAL A 507 -15.80 12.29 40.81
CA VAL A 507 -16.79 11.19 40.64
C VAL A 507 -17.49 10.83 41.95
N PRO A 508 -16.81 10.62 43.11
CA PRO A 508 -17.48 10.36 44.36
C PRO A 508 -18.36 11.52 44.84
N LEU A 509 -17.95 12.79 44.62
CA LEU A 509 -18.77 13.95 44.96
C LEU A 509 -20.07 14.01 44.16
N VAL A 510 -20.02 13.72 42.86
CA VAL A 510 -21.23 13.65 42.00
C VAL A 510 -22.16 12.55 42.51
N VAL A 511 -21.64 11.38 42.80
CA VAL A 511 -22.44 10.25 43.33
C VAL A 511 -23.05 10.62 44.69
N ALA A 512 -22.28 11.23 45.60
CA ALA A 512 -22.77 11.71 46.88
C ALA A 512 -23.85 12.79 46.73
N ALA A 513 -23.67 13.77 45.86
CA ALA A 513 -24.65 14.82 45.58
C ALA A 513 -25.97 14.25 45.05
N VAL A 514 -25.92 13.29 44.11
CA VAL A 514 -27.11 12.59 43.60
C VAL A 514 -27.79 11.81 44.75
N GLY A 515 -27.02 11.11 45.58
CA GLY A 515 -27.55 10.39 46.75
C GLY A 515 -28.24 11.31 47.75
N ILE A 516 -27.63 12.46 48.06
CA ILE A 516 -28.22 13.49 48.96
C ILE A 516 -29.48 14.07 48.31
N PHE A 517 -29.46 14.42 47.04
CA PHE A 517 -30.62 14.96 46.33
C PHE A 517 -31.81 14.00 46.37
N ILE A 518 -31.60 12.72 46.12
CA ILE A 518 -32.63 11.68 46.19
C ILE A 518 -33.17 11.58 47.62
N THR A 519 -32.30 11.62 48.62
CA THR A 519 -32.69 11.49 50.05
C THR A 519 -33.49 12.71 50.52
N VAL A 520 -33.11 13.91 50.16
CA VAL A 520 -33.83 15.17 50.46
C VAL A 520 -35.18 15.23 49.75
N ARG A 521 -35.24 14.82 48.49
CA ARG A 521 -36.52 14.74 47.74
C ARG A 521 -37.48 13.73 48.35
N ARG A 522 -36.95 12.63 48.89
CA ARG A 522 -37.75 11.61 49.59
C ARG A 522 -38.25 12.05 50.95
N LYS A 523 -37.55 12.93 51.69
CA LYS A 523 -37.97 13.51 52.95
C LYS A 523 -39.04 14.62 52.80
N ARG A 524 -39.11 15.25 51.62
CA ARG A 524 -40.10 16.32 51.35
C ARG A 524 -41.41 15.82 50.73
N ARG A 525 -41.51 14.52 50.45
CA ARG A 525 -42.74 13.79 50.14
C ARG A 525 -43.17 12.98 51.37
#